data_ea42e44917379f82a83597fb7902866d
#
_entry.id   ea42e44917379f82a83597fb7902866d
#
_cell.length_a   1.000
_cell.length_b   1.000
_cell.length_c   1.000
_cell.angle_alpha   90.00
_cell.angle_beta   90.00
_cell.angle_gamma   90.00
#
_symmetry.space_group_name_H-M   'P 1'
#
loop_
_entity.id
_entity.type
_entity.pdbx_description
1 polymer ?
#
loop_
_entity_poly.entity_id
_entity_poly.type
_entity_poly.pdbx_seq_one_letter_code
_entity_poly.pdbx_strand_id
1 'polypeptide(L)'
;MSMSVPSRWSIAIDRGGTFTDVVAWNATEVRQTKVLSAKCVSGEDAAVVGIRKVLELDDDVPLGNDLLEVVRVGTTVATNALLTRTGERVVLVVTEGFRDLPVIGDQSRPDLFAFDIQRPQPVATHFVEARARMAVDGQVVQPLDVASVHSDLTAAFEQGYRSVA
;
A
#
# COMPACT_ATOMS: atom_id res chain seq x y z
N MET A 1 -33.26 -25.94 24.83
CA MET A 1 -32.51 -24.68 24.91
C MET A 1 -31.59 -24.63 23.68
N SER A 2 -32.00 -23.89 22.66
CA SER A 2 -31.14 -23.66 21.50
C SER A 2 -30.06 -22.66 21.94
N MET A 3 -28.81 -23.13 22.04
CA MET A 3 -27.65 -22.24 22.20
C MET A 3 -27.52 -21.45 20.91
N SER A 4 -27.94 -20.20 20.90
CA SER A 4 -27.64 -19.29 19.80
C SER A 4 -26.13 -19.16 19.72
N VAL A 5 -25.54 -19.62 18.62
CA VAL A 5 -24.15 -19.31 18.31
C VAL A 5 -24.02 -17.79 18.30
N PRO A 6 -23.11 -17.20 19.07
CA PRO A 6 -22.94 -15.75 19.06
C PRO A 6 -22.65 -15.32 17.62
N SER A 7 -23.44 -14.39 17.12
CA SER A 7 -23.31 -13.90 15.75
C SER A 7 -21.98 -13.18 15.63
N ARG A 8 -21.08 -13.71 14.80
CA ARG A 8 -19.78 -13.11 14.52
C ARG A 8 -19.96 -11.75 13.85
N TRP A 9 -18.98 -10.90 14.01
CA TRP A 9 -18.98 -9.56 13.46
C TRP A 9 -18.27 -9.50 12.11
N SER A 10 -18.90 -8.86 11.14
CA SER A 10 -18.27 -8.39 9.91
C SER A 10 -17.81 -6.95 10.13
N ILE A 11 -16.59 -6.65 9.69
CA ILE A 11 -15.96 -5.33 9.91
C ILE A 11 -15.60 -4.73 8.55
N ALA A 12 -15.91 -3.44 8.37
CA ALA A 12 -15.38 -2.62 7.29
C ALA A 12 -14.61 -1.44 7.88
N ILE A 13 -13.41 -1.21 7.36
CA ILE A 13 -12.49 -0.17 7.80
C ILE A 13 -12.15 0.71 6.60
N ASP A 14 -12.31 2.02 6.75
CA ASP A 14 -11.78 3.01 5.81
C ASP A 14 -10.67 3.80 6.51
N ARG A 15 -9.42 3.54 6.09
CA ARG A 15 -8.25 4.19 6.66
C ARG A 15 -7.83 5.38 5.81
N GLY A 16 -8.21 6.57 6.26
CA GLY A 16 -7.73 7.83 5.72
C GLY A 16 -6.39 8.28 6.32
N GLY A 17 -5.88 9.40 5.84
CA GLY A 17 -4.61 9.99 6.36
C GLY A 17 -4.73 10.51 7.80
N THR A 18 -5.89 11.04 8.20
CA THR A 18 -6.11 11.64 9.52
C THR A 18 -6.98 10.78 10.42
N PHE A 19 -8.03 10.21 9.86
CA PHE A 19 -9.00 9.39 10.59
C PHE A 19 -9.19 8.04 9.94
N THR A 20 -9.50 7.05 10.77
CA THR A 20 -9.93 5.71 10.38
C THR A 20 -11.37 5.51 10.84
N ASP A 21 -12.26 5.26 9.90
CA ASP A 21 -13.64 4.92 10.15
C ASP A 21 -13.80 3.40 10.22
N VAL A 22 -14.53 2.92 11.22
CA VAL A 22 -14.80 1.49 11.42
C VAL A 22 -16.28 1.26 11.57
N VAL A 23 -16.82 0.36 10.75
CA VAL A 23 -18.20 -0.12 10.82
C VAL A 23 -18.18 -1.59 11.13
N ALA A 24 -18.89 -2.00 12.16
CA ALA A 24 -19.10 -3.39 12.56
C ALA A 24 -20.57 -3.74 12.40
N TRP A 25 -20.89 -4.90 11.83
CA TRP A 25 -22.26 -5.37 11.74
C TRP A 25 -22.34 -6.89 11.94
N ASN A 26 -23.48 -7.31 12.42
CA ASN A 26 -23.88 -8.70 12.51
C ASN A 26 -25.35 -8.85 12.08
N ALA A 27 -25.99 -9.99 12.36
CA ALA A 27 -27.39 -10.26 11.97
C ALA A 27 -28.41 -9.33 12.66
N THR A 28 -28.06 -8.67 13.77
CA THR A 28 -28.99 -7.95 14.64
C THR A 28 -28.71 -6.46 14.79
N GLU A 29 -27.47 -6.04 14.59
CA GLU A 29 -27.06 -4.66 14.84
C GLU A 29 -25.93 -4.17 13.94
N VAL A 30 -25.81 -2.86 13.84
CA VAL A 30 -24.71 -2.14 13.16
C VAL A 30 -24.15 -1.13 14.17
N ARG A 31 -22.82 -1.10 14.29
CA ARG A 31 -22.09 -0.14 15.11
C ARG A 31 -21.05 0.59 14.27
N GLN A 32 -20.71 1.80 14.65
CA GLN A 32 -19.66 2.58 13.96
C GLN A 32 -18.84 3.38 14.96
N THR A 33 -17.59 3.58 14.61
CA THR A 33 -16.69 4.47 15.36
C THR A 33 -15.68 5.13 14.42
N LYS A 34 -15.08 6.20 14.90
CA LYS A 34 -14.01 6.93 14.24
C LYS A 34 -12.85 7.06 15.21
N VAL A 35 -11.63 6.78 14.74
CA VAL A 35 -10.39 6.91 15.49
C VAL A 35 -9.36 7.70 14.68
N LEU A 36 -8.33 8.24 15.32
CA LEU A 36 -7.21 8.89 14.62
C LEU A 36 -6.36 7.83 13.94
N SER A 37 -5.95 8.08 12.69
CA SER A 37 -5.08 7.18 11.92
C SER A 37 -3.61 7.21 12.39
N ALA A 38 -3.20 8.28 13.10
CA ALA A 38 -1.88 8.35 13.71
C ALA A 38 -1.71 7.21 14.71
N LYS A 39 -0.48 6.69 14.84
CA LYS A 39 -0.18 5.64 15.82
C LYS A 39 -0.68 6.07 17.19
N CYS A 40 -1.54 5.23 17.77
CA CYS A 40 -1.99 5.44 19.15
C CYS A 40 -0.79 5.42 20.10
N VAL A 41 -0.96 6.03 21.27
CA VAL A 41 0.08 6.07 22.34
C VAL A 41 0.56 4.65 22.71
N SER A 42 -0.31 3.64 22.55
CA SER A 42 -0.01 2.21 22.74
C SER A 42 0.87 1.60 21.63
N GLY A 43 1.07 2.29 20.50
CA GLY A 43 1.79 1.74 19.34
C GLY A 43 0.95 0.77 18.49
N GLU A 44 -0.30 0.50 18.85
CA GLU A 44 -1.21 -0.35 18.07
C GLU A 44 -1.67 0.33 16.77
N ASP A 45 -2.03 -0.49 15.79
CA ASP A 45 -2.60 -0.02 14.53
C ASP A 45 -4.01 0.56 14.75
N ALA A 46 -4.32 1.69 14.11
CA ALA A 46 -5.61 2.37 14.23
C ALA A 46 -6.81 1.47 13.88
N ALA A 47 -6.62 0.51 12.97
CA ALA A 47 -7.66 -0.46 12.63
C ALA A 47 -8.00 -1.37 13.83
N VAL A 48 -6.98 -1.87 14.53
CA VAL A 48 -7.15 -2.72 15.72
C VAL A 48 -7.84 -1.94 16.83
N VAL A 49 -7.35 -0.73 17.12
CA VAL A 49 -7.98 0.18 18.10
C VAL A 49 -9.44 0.46 17.74
N GLY A 50 -9.73 0.71 16.47
CA GLY A 50 -11.07 0.95 15.99
C GLY A 50 -11.99 -0.26 16.14
N ILE A 51 -11.52 -1.48 15.87
CA ILE A 51 -12.29 -2.72 16.08
C ILE A 51 -12.60 -2.90 17.56
N ARG A 52 -11.59 -2.76 18.44
CA ARG A 52 -11.81 -2.87 19.90
C ARG A 52 -12.85 -1.88 20.39
N LYS A 53 -12.70 -0.63 19.97
CA LYS A 53 -13.60 0.45 20.37
C LYS A 53 -15.04 0.24 19.88
N VAL A 54 -15.26 -0.18 18.63
CA VAL A 54 -16.60 -0.37 18.08
C VAL A 54 -17.31 -1.59 18.69
N LEU A 55 -16.55 -2.60 19.11
CA LEU A 55 -17.06 -3.80 19.76
C LEU A 55 -17.03 -3.73 21.30
N GLU A 56 -16.55 -2.60 21.87
CA GLU A 56 -16.43 -2.38 23.32
C GLU A 56 -15.62 -3.48 24.02
N LEU A 57 -14.47 -3.84 23.42
CA LEU A 57 -13.58 -4.90 23.90
C LEU A 57 -12.41 -4.31 24.69
N ASP A 58 -12.00 -5.03 25.72
CA ASP A 58 -10.76 -4.77 26.44
C ASP A 58 -9.52 -5.14 25.60
N ASP A 59 -8.36 -4.57 25.95
CA ASP A 59 -7.11 -4.70 25.18
C ASP A 59 -6.57 -6.15 25.13
N ASP A 60 -6.91 -6.98 26.09
CA ASP A 60 -6.47 -8.39 26.23
C ASP A 60 -7.37 -9.37 25.45
N VAL A 61 -8.54 -8.95 24.97
CA VAL A 61 -9.45 -9.83 24.22
C VAL A 61 -8.87 -10.16 22.84
N PRO A 62 -8.67 -11.43 22.49
CA PRO A 62 -8.14 -11.79 21.16
C PRO A 62 -9.17 -11.51 20.07
N LEU A 63 -8.70 -10.87 18.96
CA LEU A 63 -9.50 -10.65 17.76
C LEU A 63 -9.41 -11.87 16.84
N GLY A 64 -10.05 -12.97 17.24
CA GLY A 64 -10.01 -14.25 16.53
C GLY A 64 -11.25 -14.55 15.70
N ASN A 65 -11.23 -15.70 15.02
CA ASN A 65 -12.30 -16.19 14.15
C ASN A 65 -13.59 -16.51 14.92
N ASP A 66 -13.54 -16.66 16.23
CA ASP A 66 -14.72 -16.87 17.08
C ASP A 66 -15.55 -15.59 17.21
N LEU A 67 -14.91 -14.43 17.12
CA LEU A 67 -15.50 -13.12 17.22
C LEU A 67 -15.75 -12.48 15.85
N LEU A 68 -14.80 -12.60 14.94
CA LEU A 68 -14.82 -11.94 13.63
C LEU A 68 -15.09 -12.93 12.51
N GLU A 69 -16.03 -12.58 11.64
CA GLU A 69 -16.33 -13.33 10.43
C GLU A 69 -15.44 -12.88 9.25
N VAL A 70 -15.36 -11.59 9.05
CA VAL A 70 -14.56 -10.98 7.98
C VAL A 70 -14.14 -9.57 8.36
N VAL A 71 -12.94 -9.19 7.96
CA VAL A 71 -12.45 -7.81 8.05
C VAL A 71 -12.10 -7.34 6.64
N ARG A 72 -12.72 -6.24 6.20
CA ARG A 72 -12.44 -5.57 4.93
C ARG A 72 -11.80 -4.23 5.22
N VAL A 73 -10.65 -3.98 4.58
CA VAL A 73 -9.90 -2.72 4.79
C VAL A 73 -9.74 -2.01 3.46
N GLY A 74 -10.26 -0.79 3.39
CA GLY A 74 -9.94 0.20 2.37
C GLY A 74 -8.94 1.20 2.93
N THR A 75 -8.04 1.73 2.08
CA THR A 75 -7.08 2.74 2.53
C THR A 75 -6.71 3.70 1.42
N THR A 76 -6.56 4.98 1.76
CA THR A 76 -6.03 6.04 0.87
C THR A 76 -4.62 6.46 1.28
N VAL A 77 -3.97 5.76 2.21
CA VAL A 77 -2.64 6.13 2.74
C VAL A 77 -1.59 6.18 1.63
N ALA A 78 -1.57 5.17 0.75
CA ALA A 78 -0.64 5.13 -0.38
C ALA A 78 -0.89 6.26 -1.39
N THR A 79 -2.16 6.53 -1.70
CA THR A 79 -2.55 7.65 -2.58
C THR A 79 -2.13 8.99 -1.99
N ASN A 80 -2.36 9.19 -0.70
CA ASN A 80 -1.97 10.41 0.00
C ASN A 80 -0.46 10.58 0.02
N ALA A 81 0.30 9.52 0.32
CA ALA A 81 1.77 9.55 0.28
C ALA A 81 2.29 9.90 -1.12
N LEU A 82 1.67 9.36 -2.17
CA LEU A 82 2.00 9.69 -3.57
C LEU A 82 1.74 11.16 -3.88
N LEU A 83 0.56 11.68 -3.53
CA LEU A 83 0.16 13.06 -3.79
C LEU A 83 1.01 14.09 -3.04
N THR A 84 1.37 13.77 -1.79
CA THR A 84 2.18 14.65 -0.92
C THR A 84 3.68 14.43 -1.07
N ARG A 85 4.10 13.43 -1.84
CA ARG A 85 5.52 13.05 -2.00
C ARG A 85 6.23 12.76 -0.67
N THR A 86 5.52 12.20 0.30
CA THR A 86 6.03 11.90 1.65
C THR A 86 6.46 10.45 1.83
N GLY A 87 6.51 9.68 0.75
CA GLY A 87 6.97 8.28 0.77
C GLY A 87 8.48 8.15 0.95
N GLU A 88 8.93 6.91 1.17
CA GLU A 88 10.34 6.55 1.17
C GLU A 88 10.99 6.74 -0.21
N ARG A 89 12.33 6.89 -0.22
CA ARG A 89 13.08 6.91 -1.48
C ARG A 89 13.06 5.52 -2.12
N VAL A 90 12.59 5.45 -3.36
CA VAL A 90 12.39 4.19 -4.08
C VAL A 90 13.43 4.01 -5.17
N VAL A 91 14.00 2.81 -5.25
CA VAL A 91 14.72 2.31 -6.42
C VAL A 91 13.70 1.65 -7.34
N LEU A 92 13.67 2.02 -8.61
CA LEU A 92 12.87 1.33 -9.61
C LEU A 92 13.76 0.38 -10.43
N VAL A 93 13.44 -0.91 -10.39
CA VAL A 93 14.07 -1.91 -11.23
C VAL A 93 13.26 -2.07 -12.50
N VAL A 94 13.90 -1.82 -13.64
CA VAL A 94 13.27 -1.92 -14.96
C VAL A 94 14.11 -2.81 -15.86
N THR A 95 13.50 -3.39 -16.88
CA THR A 95 14.24 -4.08 -17.93
C THR A 95 15.19 -3.12 -18.63
N GLU A 96 16.41 -3.57 -18.94
CA GLU A 96 17.42 -2.79 -19.68
C GLU A 96 16.82 -2.17 -20.96
N GLY A 97 17.08 -0.86 -21.15
CA GLY A 97 16.52 -0.05 -22.24
C GLY A 97 15.16 0.57 -21.96
N PHE A 98 14.55 0.37 -20.76
CA PHE A 98 13.25 0.94 -20.38
C PHE A 98 13.33 2.00 -19.27
N ARG A 99 14.53 2.44 -18.95
CA ARG A 99 14.78 3.43 -17.90
C ARG A 99 13.99 4.74 -18.08
N ASP A 100 13.77 5.15 -19.32
CA ASP A 100 13.11 6.42 -19.64
C ASP A 100 11.57 6.33 -19.64
N LEU A 101 11.00 5.12 -19.58
CA LEU A 101 9.54 4.94 -19.60
C LEU A 101 8.79 5.78 -18.56
N PRO A 102 9.20 5.83 -17.27
CA PRO A 102 8.50 6.63 -16.29
C PRO A 102 8.54 8.14 -16.55
N VAL A 103 9.56 8.62 -17.27
CA VAL A 103 9.69 10.03 -17.66
C VAL A 103 8.89 10.32 -18.93
N ILE A 104 8.86 9.39 -19.88
CA ILE A 104 8.08 9.51 -21.11
C ILE A 104 6.59 9.48 -20.80
N GLY A 105 6.17 8.57 -19.89
CA GLY A 105 4.77 8.37 -19.50
C GLY A 105 3.89 8.03 -20.72
N ASP A 106 2.66 8.49 -20.70
CA ASP A 106 1.68 8.35 -21.79
C ASP A 106 1.74 9.52 -22.80
N GLN A 107 2.67 10.46 -22.62
CA GLN A 107 2.84 11.69 -23.40
C GLN A 107 1.61 12.63 -23.35
N SER A 108 0.70 12.46 -22.42
CA SER A 108 -0.39 13.39 -22.20
C SER A 108 0.15 14.79 -21.87
N ARG A 109 -0.54 15.80 -22.36
CA ARG A 109 -0.18 17.21 -22.14
C ARG A 109 -1.36 17.91 -21.49
N PRO A 110 -1.19 18.47 -20.27
CA PRO A 110 -2.26 19.24 -19.62
C PRO A 110 -2.69 20.44 -20.45
N ASP A 111 -1.75 21.07 -21.17
CA ASP A 111 -1.99 22.13 -22.14
C ASP A 111 -1.30 21.78 -23.47
N LEU A 112 -2.10 21.61 -24.52
CA LEU A 112 -1.62 21.25 -25.87
C LEU A 112 -0.77 22.33 -26.51
N PHE A 113 -0.96 23.59 -26.13
CA PHE A 113 -0.30 24.76 -26.71
C PHE A 113 0.79 25.36 -25.84
N ALA A 114 1.09 24.75 -24.69
CA ALA A 114 2.20 25.19 -23.84
C ALA A 114 3.54 25.01 -24.56
N PHE A 115 4.35 26.09 -24.58
CA PHE A 115 5.71 26.04 -25.09
C PHE A 115 6.67 25.34 -24.11
N ASP A 116 6.37 25.37 -22.82
CA ASP A 116 7.12 24.67 -21.77
C ASP A 116 6.25 23.57 -21.14
N ILE A 117 6.58 22.33 -21.48
CA ILE A 117 5.82 21.16 -21.03
C ILE A 117 6.35 20.70 -19.69
N GLN A 118 5.64 21.05 -18.62
CA GLN A 118 5.95 20.59 -17.27
C GLN A 118 5.46 19.13 -17.11
N ARG A 119 6.39 18.21 -16.93
CA ARG A 119 6.07 16.80 -16.64
C ARG A 119 6.22 16.52 -15.16
N PRO A 120 5.29 15.72 -14.56
CA PRO A 120 5.47 15.24 -13.19
C PRO A 120 6.77 14.43 -13.07
N GLN A 121 7.56 14.74 -12.06
CA GLN A 121 8.76 13.95 -11.78
C GLN A 121 8.36 12.53 -11.35
N PRO A 122 9.06 11.49 -11.80
CA PRO A 122 8.86 10.12 -11.31
C PRO A 122 8.97 10.05 -9.78
N VAL A 123 8.29 9.10 -9.16
CA VAL A 123 8.41 8.84 -7.72
C VAL A 123 9.77 8.23 -7.41
N ALA A 124 10.23 7.32 -8.26
CA ALA A 124 11.55 6.73 -8.16
C ALA A 124 12.64 7.76 -8.52
N THR A 125 13.66 7.85 -7.68
CA THR A 125 14.80 8.76 -7.87
C THR A 125 16.07 8.03 -8.29
N HIS A 126 16.07 6.70 -8.24
CA HIS A 126 17.16 5.84 -8.65
C HIS A 126 16.62 4.68 -9.50
N PHE A 127 17.36 4.30 -10.55
CA PHE A 127 16.95 3.26 -11.49
C PHE A 127 18.05 2.22 -11.59
N VAL A 128 17.65 0.94 -11.53
CA VAL A 128 18.47 -0.21 -11.80
C VAL A 128 17.94 -0.89 -13.05
N GLU A 129 18.81 -1.12 -14.04
CA GLU A 129 18.44 -1.78 -15.28
C GLU A 129 18.76 -3.27 -15.21
N ALA A 130 17.73 -4.10 -15.23
CA ALA A 130 17.83 -5.55 -15.18
C ALA A 130 18.00 -6.12 -16.60
N ARG A 131 19.12 -6.79 -16.87
CA ARG A 131 19.33 -7.53 -18.10
C ARG A 131 18.44 -8.76 -18.13
N ALA A 132 17.29 -8.64 -18.76
CA ALA A 132 16.32 -9.71 -18.94
C ALA A 132 15.43 -9.39 -20.13
N ARG A 133 14.90 -10.42 -20.80
CA ARG A 133 13.90 -10.23 -21.85
C ARG A 133 12.92 -11.38 -21.87
N MET A 134 11.64 -11.03 -21.88
CA MET A 134 10.55 -11.96 -22.04
C MET A 134 9.75 -11.61 -23.30
N ALA A 135 9.39 -12.60 -24.09
CA ALA A 135 8.52 -12.45 -25.25
C ALA A 135 7.05 -12.37 -24.82
N VAL A 136 6.18 -11.95 -25.75
CA VAL A 136 4.75 -11.77 -25.50
C VAL A 136 4.02 -13.07 -25.13
N ASP A 137 4.52 -14.20 -25.57
CA ASP A 137 4.03 -15.55 -25.28
C ASP A 137 4.56 -16.14 -23.95
N GLY A 138 5.34 -15.36 -23.18
CA GLY A 138 5.97 -15.77 -21.93
C GLY A 138 7.30 -16.51 -22.10
N GLN A 139 7.81 -16.68 -23.33
CA GLN A 139 9.12 -17.28 -23.55
C GLN A 139 10.23 -16.36 -23.00
N VAL A 140 11.16 -16.92 -22.25
CA VAL A 140 12.37 -16.21 -21.79
C VAL A 140 13.36 -16.13 -22.94
N VAL A 141 13.47 -14.94 -23.53
CA VAL A 141 14.44 -14.66 -24.62
C VAL A 141 15.83 -14.44 -24.04
N GLN A 142 15.92 -13.75 -22.92
CA GLN A 142 17.16 -13.52 -22.18
C GLN A 142 16.90 -13.74 -20.70
N PRO A 143 17.59 -14.68 -20.04
CA PRO A 143 17.47 -14.89 -18.60
C PRO A 143 17.92 -13.65 -17.81
N LEU A 144 17.34 -13.47 -16.62
CA LEU A 144 17.72 -12.40 -15.70
C LEU A 144 19.17 -12.59 -15.23
N ASP A 145 19.98 -11.55 -15.39
CA ASP A 145 21.31 -11.46 -14.78
C ASP A 145 21.17 -11.07 -13.30
N VAL A 146 20.93 -12.09 -12.46
CA VAL A 146 20.72 -11.91 -11.02
C VAL A 146 21.94 -11.29 -10.35
N ALA A 147 23.15 -11.62 -10.79
CA ALA A 147 24.37 -11.12 -10.17
C ALA A 147 24.53 -9.61 -10.36
N SER A 148 24.25 -9.11 -11.59
CA SER A 148 24.27 -7.67 -11.87
C SER A 148 23.24 -6.92 -11.04
N VAL A 149 21.97 -7.39 -11.04
CA VAL A 149 20.89 -6.73 -10.27
C VAL A 149 21.20 -6.73 -8.77
N HIS A 150 21.73 -7.82 -8.22
CA HIS A 150 22.13 -7.90 -6.82
C HIS A 150 23.22 -6.87 -6.49
N SER A 151 24.23 -6.74 -7.33
CA SER A 151 25.32 -5.76 -7.17
C SER A 151 24.77 -4.34 -7.14
N ASP A 152 23.90 -3.98 -8.11
CA ASP A 152 23.36 -2.63 -8.24
C ASP A 152 22.39 -2.28 -7.08
N LEU A 153 21.57 -3.25 -6.64
CA LEU A 153 20.72 -3.07 -5.48
C LEU A 153 21.53 -2.95 -4.17
N THR A 154 22.64 -3.67 -4.05
CA THR A 154 23.55 -3.53 -2.90
C THR A 154 24.15 -2.13 -2.86
N ALA A 155 24.60 -1.60 -3.99
CA ALA A 155 25.12 -0.24 -4.08
C ALA A 155 24.04 0.80 -3.74
N ALA A 156 22.80 0.60 -4.19
CA ALA A 156 21.67 1.47 -3.83
C ALA A 156 21.37 1.40 -2.31
N PHE A 157 21.42 0.21 -1.71
CA PHE A 157 21.25 0.04 -0.27
C PHE A 157 22.33 0.80 0.53
N GLU A 158 23.58 0.77 0.11
CA GLU A 158 24.68 1.54 0.70
C GLU A 158 24.47 3.05 0.60
N GLN A 159 23.77 3.53 -0.45
CA GLN A 159 23.37 4.92 -0.63
C GLN A 159 22.14 5.31 0.20
N GLY A 160 21.60 4.40 1.02
CA GLY A 160 20.49 4.64 1.94
C GLY A 160 19.10 4.38 1.37
N TYR A 161 18.97 3.76 0.19
CA TYR A 161 17.67 3.28 -0.29
C TYR A 161 17.21 2.07 0.51
N ARG A 162 15.90 1.99 0.81
CA ARG A 162 15.31 0.89 1.59
C ARG A 162 14.07 0.29 0.93
N SER A 163 13.57 0.94 -0.12
CA SER A 163 12.38 0.50 -0.87
C SER A 163 12.74 0.26 -2.34
N VAL A 164 12.22 -0.83 -2.89
CA VAL A 164 12.42 -1.26 -4.29
C VAL A 164 11.06 -1.52 -4.91
N ALA A 165 10.85 -1.07 -6.14
CA ALA A 165 9.68 -1.33 -6.96
C ALA A 165 10.07 -1.96 -8.29
#